data_620e7bd6e8eb3eb83b8f08ca9023dfd4
#
_entry.id   620e7bd6e8eb3eb83b8f08ca9023dfd4
#
_cell.length_a   1.000
_cell.length_b   1.000
_cell.length_c   1.000
_cell.angle_alpha   90.00
_cell.angle_beta   90.00
_cell.angle_gamma   90.00
#
_symmetry.space_group_name_H-M   'P 1'
#
loop_
_entity.id
_entity.type
_entity.pdbx_description
1 polymer ?
#
loop_
_entity_poly.entity_id
_entity_poly.type
_entity_poly.pdbx_seq_one_letter_code
_entity_poly.pdbx_strand_id
1 'polypeptide(L)'
;MSTSSDLRYPVGKFQATPAPSPAQRAEWFLILADFPFQMRAAVADLSEEQLNWPYRPEGWTIRQVVHHCADSHLNAFARFKLALTEDSPRIKPYDEAAWAELPDTAHTPIAASLSLLEGLHARWFVLLANMSADDFERR
;
A
#
# COMPACT_ATOMS: atom_id res chain seq x y z
N MET A 1 28.44 -16.93 9.66
CA MET A 1 28.00 -16.80 8.27
C MET A 1 26.79 -15.86 8.28
N SER A 2 26.99 -14.62 7.81
CA SER A 2 25.91 -13.63 7.75
C SER A 2 24.97 -14.08 6.62
N THR A 3 23.76 -14.49 6.96
CA THR A 3 22.71 -14.71 5.96
C THR A 3 22.39 -13.36 5.34
N SER A 4 22.83 -13.15 4.10
CA SER A 4 22.40 -12.02 3.31
C SER A 4 20.87 -12.01 3.28
N SER A 5 20.25 -11.09 3.99
CA SER A 5 18.79 -10.93 3.93
C SER A 5 18.40 -10.62 2.48
N ASP A 6 17.44 -11.37 1.93
CA ASP A 6 16.93 -11.09 0.59
C ASP A 6 16.24 -9.72 0.61
N LEU A 7 16.87 -8.72 -0.01
CA LEU A 7 16.38 -7.35 -0.04
C LEU A 7 15.00 -7.18 -0.70
N ARG A 8 14.49 -8.21 -1.37
CA ARG A 8 13.11 -8.24 -1.89
C ARG A 8 12.09 -8.44 -0.77
N TYR A 9 12.51 -8.99 0.36
CA TYR A 9 11.68 -9.33 1.51
C TYR A 9 12.34 -8.89 2.81
N PRO A 10 12.57 -7.57 3.01
CA PRO A 10 13.34 -7.08 4.15
C PRO A 10 12.68 -7.38 5.51
N VAL A 11 11.37 -7.56 5.51
CA VAL A 11 10.56 -7.96 6.69
C VAL A 11 10.05 -9.40 6.61
N GLY A 12 10.58 -10.20 5.67
CA GLY A 12 10.11 -11.56 5.40
C GLY A 12 8.99 -11.62 4.36
N LYS A 13 8.67 -12.84 3.92
CA LYS A 13 7.55 -13.07 3.00
C LYS A 13 6.23 -12.99 3.74
N PHE A 14 5.20 -12.47 3.07
CA PHE A 14 3.85 -12.44 3.63
C PHE A 14 3.38 -13.83 4.03
N GLN A 15 2.83 -13.91 5.24
CA GLN A 15 2.17 -15.11 5.77
C GLN A 15 0.74 -14.74 6.13
N ALA A 16 -0.22 -15.39 5.48
CA ALA A 16 -1.62 -15.15 5.77
C ALA A 16 -1.99 -15.64 7.18
N THR A 17 -2.77 -14.86 7.89
CA THR A 17 -3.40 -15.28 9.15
C THR A 17 -4.80 -15.78 8.81
N PRO A 18 -5.10 -17.10 8.89
CA PRO A 18 -6.35 -17.65 8.35
C PRO A 18 -7.62 -17.14 9.02
N ALA A 19 -7.54 -16.78 10.30
CA ALA A 19 -8.68 -16.28 11.07
C ALA A 19 -8.20 -15.22 12.08
N PRO A 20 -7.98 -13.97 11.65
CA PRO A 20 -7.51 -12.94 12.55
C PRO A 20 -8.56 -12.62 13.62
N SER A 21 -8.11 -12.49 14.87
CA SER A 21 -8.97 -12.05 15.96
C SER A 21 -9.43 -10.59 15.76
N PRO A 22 -10.51 -10.14 16.40
CA PRO A 22 -10.89 -8.73 16.40
C PRO A 22 -9.77 -7.79 16.86
N ALA A 23 -8.97 -8.21 17.85
CA ALA A 23 -7.84 -7.43 18.35
C ALA A 23 -6.72 -7.30 17.27
N GLN A 24 -6.40 -8.37 16.56
CA GLN A 24 -5.43 -8.34 15.46
C GLN A 24 -5.92 -7.44 14.31
N ARG A 25 -7.21 -7.50 13.95
CA ARG A 25 -7.77 -6.59 12.94
C ARG A 25 -7.66 -5.13 13.38
N ALA A 26 -7.99 -4.83 14.64
CA ALA A 26 -7.86 -3.47 15.18
C ALA A 26 -6.41 -2.95 15.14
N GLU A 27 -5.43 -3.79 15.44
CA GLU A 27 -4.02 -3.46 15.31
C GLU A 27 -3.64 -3.14 13.85
N TRP A 28 -4.08 -3.98 12.90
CA TRP A 28 -3.82 -3.73 11.47
C TRP A 28 -4.48 -2.44 10.96
N PHE A 29 -5.65 -2.08 11.49
CA PHE A 29 -6.30 -0.81 11.12
C PHE A 29 -5.51 0.41 11.60
N LEU A 30 -4.88 0.32 12.77
CA LEU A 30 -3.99 1.36 13.27
C LEU A 30 -2.73 1.47 12.42
N ILE A 31 -2.14 0.36 11.99
CA ILE A 31 -1.00 0.33 11.06
C ILE A 31 -1.38 1.00 9.74
N LEU A 32 -2.55 0.65 9.19
CA LEU A 32 -3.05 1.27 7.96
C LEU A 32 -3.29 2.77 8.14
N ALA A 33 -3.86 3.19 9.27
CA ALA A 33 -4.12 4.61 9.54
C ALA A 33 -2.82 5.42 9.64
N ASP A 34 -1.76 4.85 10.21
CA ASP A 34 -0.46 5.50 10.40
C ASP A 34 0.43 5.45 9.14
N PHE A 35 0.15 4.57 8.20
CA PHE A 35 1.00 4.35 7.01
C PHE A 35 1.32 5.63 6.22
N PRO A 36 0.38 6.55 5.92
CA PRO A 36 0.71 7.77 5.17
C PRO A 36 1.70 8.67 5.91
N PHE A 37 1.58 8.76 7.23
CA PHE A 37 2.51 9.50 8.07
C PHE A 37 3.92 8.88 8.03
N GLN A 38 4.02 7.57 8.19
CA GLN A 38 5.29 6.83 8.11
C GLN A 38 5.94 6.97 6.73
N MET A 39 5.14 6.87 5.65
CA MET A 39 5.64 7.05 4.29
C MET A 39 6.19 8.46 4.09
N ARG A 40 5.44 9.49 4.51
CA ARG A 40 5.87 10.88 4.41
C ARG A 40 7.17 11.12 5.19
N ALA A 41 7.25 10.63 6.42
CA ALA A 41 8.44 10.75 7.26
C ALA A 41 9.67 10.05 6.63
N ALA A 42 9.47 8.88 6.04
CA ALA A 42 10.55 8.10 5.42
C ALA A 42 11.19 8.81 4.20
N VAL A 43 10.47 9.71 3.53
CA VAL A 43 10.96 10.40 2.33
C VAL A 43 11.16 11.90 2.52
N ALA A 44 10.92 12.43 3.73
CA ALA A 44 10.89 13.88 4.00
C ALA A 44 12.19 14.61 3.66
N ASP A 45 13.32 13.98 3.94
CA ASP A 45 14.65 14.59 3.80
C ASP A 45 15.38 14.11 2.54
N LEU A 46 14.70 13.39 1.64
CA LEU A 46 15.30 12.89 0.41
C LEU A 46 15.32 13.98 -0.67
N SER A 47 16.48 14.16 -1.29
CA SER A 47 16.61 15.00 -2.47
C SER A 47 15.97 14.36 -3.70
N GLU A 48 15.70 15.16 -4.74
CA GLU A 48 15.23 14.66 -6.04
C GLU A 48 16.17 13.61 -6.66
N GLU A 49 17.47 13.74 -6.45
CA GLU A 49 18.45 12.75 -6.86
C GLU A 49 18.27 11.43 -6.09
N GLN A 50 18.13 11.50 -4.76
CA GLN A 50 17.94 10.33 -3.90
C GLN A 50 16.61 9.61 -4.18
N LEU A 51 15.57 10.34 -4.54
CA LEU A 51 14.28 9.75 -4.95
C LEU A 51 14.41 8.87 -6.20
N ASN A 52 15.43 9.10 -7.02
CA ASN A 52 15.73 8.28 -8.21
C ASN A 52 16.70 7.12 -7.94
N TRP A 53 17.16 6.95 -6.70
CA TRP A 53 17.98 5.79 -6.34
C TRP A 53 17.12 4.54 -6.20
N PRO A 54 17.59 3.39 -6.72
CA PRO A 54 16.89 2.14 -6.51
C PRO A 54 16.98 1.70 -5.05
N TYR A 55 15.89 1.23 -4.47
CA TYR A 55 15.87 0.76 -3.07
C TYR A 55 16.67 -0.55 -2.87
N ARG A 56 16.98 -1.25 -3.94
CA ARG A 56 17.88 -2.41 -4.02
C ARG A 56 18.46 -2.53 -5.43
N PRO A 57 19.54 -3.32 -5.66
CA PRO A 57 19.99 -3.64 -7.02
C PRO A 57 18.85 -4.17 -7.88
N GLU A 58 18.67 -3.64 -9.07
CA GLU A 58 17.61 -3.98 -10.03
C GLU A 58 16.17 -3.78 -9.49
N GLY A 59 16.02 -3.01 -8.40
CA GLY A 59 14.72 -2.65 -7.84
C GLY A 59 14.19 -1.35 -8.41
N TRP A 60 12.94 -1.05 -8.09
CA TRP A 60 12.34 0.24 -8.38
C TRP A 60 13.05 1.38 -7.65
N THR A 61 12.96 2.57 -8.18
CA THR A 61 13.39 3.78 -7.49
C THR A 61 12.47 4.07 -6.30
N ILE A 62 12.97 4.86 -5.35
CA ILE A 62 12.15 5.31 -4.21
C ILE A 62 10.91 6.05 -4.71
N ARG A 63 11.04 6.88 -5.75
CA ARG A 63 9.92 7.56 -6.42
C ARG A 63 8.86 6.57 -6.91
N GLN A 64 9.26 5.54 -7.64
CA GLN A 64 8.36 4.49 -8.12
C GLN A 64 7.65 3.78 -6.96
N VAL A 65 8.35 3.48 -5.87
CA VAL A 65 7.74 2.87 -4.67
C VAL A 65 6.66 3.77 -4.06
N VAL A 66 6.90 5.08 -3.93
CA VAL A 66 5.91 6.02 -3.37
C VAL A 66 4.66 6.09 -4.24
N HIS A 67 4.82 6.23 -5.56
CA HIS A 67 3.67 6.25 -6.48
C HIS A 67 2.94 4.91 -6.52
N HIS A 68 3.68 3.79 -6.53
CA HIS A 68 3.10 2.45 -6.47
C HIS A 68 2.27 2.23 -5.21
N CYS A 69 2.70 2.71 -4.05
CA CYS A 69 1.89 2.61 -2.83
C CYS A 69 0.54 3.33 -2.97
N ALA A 70 0.51 4.49 -3.60
CA ALA A 70 -0.74 5.20 -3.87
C ALA A 70 -1.67 4.40 -4.81
N ASP A 71 -1.13 3.88 -5.90
CA ASP A 71 -1.87 3.05 -6.87
C ASP A 71 -2.39 1.76 -6.25
N SER A 72 -1.54 1.06 -5.51
CA SER A 72 -1.86 -0.21 -4.86
C SER A 72 -2.95 -0.03 -3.81
N HIS A 73 -2.85 0.99 -2.97
CA HIS A 73 -3.82 1.26 -1.91
C HIS A 73 -5.15 1.77 -2.48
N LEU A 74 -5.14 2.56 -3.56
CA LEU A 74 -6.34 2.95 -4.29
C LEU A 74 -7.09 1.72 -4.83
N ASN A 75 -6.38 0.80 -5.46
CA ASN A 75 -6.93 -0.46 -5.95
C ASN A 75 -7.47 -1.30 -4.79
N ALA A 76 -6.75 -1.42 -3.67
CA ALA A 76 -7.21 -2.15 -2.50
C ALA A 76 -8.48 -1.53 -1.91
N PHE A 77 -8.56 -0.21 -1.77
CA PHE A 77 -9.76 0.48 -1.29
C PHE A 77 -10.96 0.25 -2.20
N ALA A 78 -10.77 0.32 -3.52
CA ALA A 78 -11.83 0.02 -4.48
C ALA A 78 -12.33 -1.42 -4.33
N ARG A 79 -11.43 -2.39 -4.14
CA ARG A 79 -11.79 -3.81 -3.91
C ARG A 79 -12.61 -4.01 -2.65
N PHE A 80 -12.29 -3.32 -1.55
CA PHE A 80 -13.12 -3.32 -0.34
C PHE A 80 -14.53 -2.84 -0.62
N LYS A 81 -14.68 -1.72 -1.37
CA LYS A 81 -15.99 -1.19 -1.72
C LYS A 81 -16.78 -2.14 -2.61
N LEU A 82 -16.15 -2.73 -3.61
CA LEU A 82 -16.78 -3.74 -4.47
C LEU A 82 -17.25 -4.94 -3.65
N ALA A 83 -16.40 -5.50 -2.77
CA ALA A 83 -16.76 -6.63 -1.92
C ALA A 83 -17.93 -6.33 -0.97
N LEU A 84 -18.08 -5.07 -0.53
CA LEU A 84 -19.17 -4.65 0.36
C LEU A 84 -20.48 -4.34 -0.37
N THR A 85 -20.45 -4.08 -1.68
CA THR A 85 -21.61 -3.59 -2.44
C THR A 85 -22.10 -4.55 -3.53
N GLU A 86 -21.29 -5.53 -3.89
CA GLU A 86 -21.60 -6.50 -4.94
C GLU A 86 -21.56 -7.93 -4.40
N ASP A 87 -22.23 -8.84 -5.07
CA ASP A 87 -22.16 -10.27 -4.77
C ASP A 87 -21.10 -10.93 -5.64
N SER A 88 -20.04 -11.47 -4.99
CA SER A 88 -18.89 -12.10 -5.65
C SER A 88 -18.26 -11.24 -6.77
N PRO A 89 -17.81 -10.02 -6.46
CA PRO A 89 -17.32 -9.08 -7.45
C PRO A 89 -16.10 -9.62 -8.19
N ARG A 90 -16.02 -9.35 -9.51
CA ARG A 90 -14.83 -9.67 -10.28
C ARG A 90 -13.71 -8.67 -9.98
N ILE A 91 -12.70 -9.09 -9.26
CA ILE A 91 -11.51 -8.29 -9.00
C ILE A 91 -10.51 -8.42 -10.15
N LYS A 92 -10.22 -7.28 -10.81
CA LYS A 92 -9.23 -7.23 -11.89
C LYS A 92 -7.83 -6.99 -11.32
N PRO A 93 -6.85 -7.85 -11.57
CA PRO A 93 -5.44 -7.54 -11.33
C PRO A 93 -4.95 -6.49 -12.32
N TYR A 94 -3.91 -5.75 -11.96
CA TYR A 94 -3.23 -4.82 -12.85
C TYR A 94 -1.74 -5.15 -12.92
N ASP A 95 -1.07 -4.71 -13.98
CA ASP A 95 0.36 -4.88 -14.18
C ASP A 95 1.11 -3.76 -13.43
N GLU A 96 1.57 -4.05 -12.23
CA GLU A 96 2.24 -3.10 -11.33
C GLU A 96 3.53 -2.56 -11.95
N ALA A 97 4.28 -3.43 -12.65
CA ALA A 97 5.54 -3.04 -13.28
C ALA A 97 5.29 -2.09 -14.46
N ALA A 98 4.29 -2.38 -15.28
CA ALA A 98 3.91 -1.50 -16.38
C ALA A 98 3.40 -0.14 -15.87
N TRP A 99 2.63 -0.11 -14.76
CA TRP A 99 2.19 1.14 -14.16
C TRP A 99 3.35 1.98 -13.63
N ALA A 100 4.34 1.35 -13.00
CA ALA A 100 5.52 2.04 -12.48
C ALA A 100 6.39 2.71 -13.57
N GLU A 101 6.21 2.35 -14.84
CA GLU A 101 6.91 2.93 -16.00
C GLU A 101 6.09 4.02 -16.72
N LEU A 102 4.88 4.32 -16.24
CA LEU A 102 4.05 5.36 -16.87
C LEU A 102 4.59 6.77 -16.59
N PRO A 103 4.29 7.74 -17.48
CA PRO A 103 4.83 9.10 -17.38
C PRO A 103 4.47 9.85 -16.08
N ASP A 104 3.33 9.56 -15.49
CA ASP A 104 2.90 10.16 -14.23
C ASP A 104 3.83 9.76 -13.07
N THR A 105 4.31 8.52 -13.02
CA THR A 105 5.32 8.08 -12.06
C THR A 105 6.64 8.84 -12.23
N ALA A 106 7.08 9.07 -13.47
CA ALA A 106 8.35 9.74 -13.74
C ALA A 106 8.31 11.27 -13.52
N HIS A 107 7.16 11.89 -13.81
CA HIS A 107 7.05 13.36 -13.94
C HIS A 107 6.20 14.05 -12.87
N THR A 108 5.48 13.29 -12.03
CA THR A 108 4.70 13.88 -10.94
C THR A 108 5.53 13.95 -9.66
N PRO A 109 5.53 15.09 -8.94
CA PRO A 109 6.13 15.16 -7.61
C PRO A 109 5.49 14.14 -6.65
N ILE A 110 6.30 13.47 -5.82
CA ILE A 110 5.79 12.47 -4.85
C ILE A 110 4.76 13.05 -3.88
N ALA A 111 4.77 14.37 -3.66
CA ALA A 111 3.80 15.06 -2.82
C ALA A 111 2.34 14.79 -3.24
N ALA A 112 2.08 14.59 -4.53
CA ALA A 112 0.74 14.24 -5.03
C ALA A 112 0.30 12.88 -4.52
N SER A 113 1.15 11.86 -4.61
CA SER A 113 0.85 10.51 -4.10
C SER A 113 0.80 10.44 -2.57
N LEU A 114 1.63 11.20 -1.87
CA LEU A 114 1.55 11.32 -0.41
C LEU A 114 0.21 11.91 0.03
N SER A 115 -0.26 12.97 -0.63
CA SER A 115 -1.57 13.58 -0.33
C SER A 115 -2.75 12.66 -0.69
N LEU A 116 -2.62 11.90 -1.80
CA LEU A 116 -3.59 10.88 -2.17
C LEU A 116 -3.69 9.79 -1.09
N LEU A 117 -2.56 9.29 -0.61
CA LEU A 117 -2.50 8.28 0.46
C LEU A 117 -3.15 8.79 1.75
N GLU A 118 -2.88 10.04 2.16
CA GLU A 118 -3.49 10.63 3.35
C GLU A 118 -5.01 10.67 3.25
N GLY A 119 -5.56 11.21 2.18
CA GLY A 119 -7.01 11.27 1.98
C GLY A 119 -7.67 9.91 1.84
N LEU A 120 -6.99 8.98 1.13
CA LEU A 120 -7.46 7.62 0.92
C LEU A 120 -7.53 6.85 2.24
N HIS A 121 -6.45 6.86 3.03
CA HIS A 121 -6.38 6.13 4.29
C HIS A 121 -7.32 6.70 5.35
N ALA A 122 -7.51 8.02 5.41
CA ALA A 122 -8.51 8.62 6.28
C ALA A 122 -9.91 8.06 6.01
N ARG A 123 -10.31 7.94 4.74
CA ARG A 123 -11.58 7.35 4.35
C ARG A 123 -11.63 5.85 4.58
N TRP A 124 -10.55 5.16 4.27
CA TRP A 124 -10.46 3.70 4.40
C TRP A 124 -10.55 3.26 5.86
N PHE A 125 -9.88 3.98 6.76
CA PHE A 125 -9.98 3.74 8.20
C PHE A 125 -11.44 3.83 8.69
N VAL A 126 -12.18 4.86 8.28
CA VAL A 126 -13.61 4.99 8.63
C VAL A 126 -14.42 3.81 8.10
N LEU A 127 -14.14 3.36 6.86
CA LEU A 127 -14.81 2.20 6.29
C LEU A 127 -14.55 0.95 7.14
N LEU A 128 -13.28 0.64 7.41
CA LEU A 128 -12.86 -0.55 8.17
C LEU A 128 -13.39 -0.54 9.60
N ALA A 129 -13.39 0.61 10.27
CA ALA A 129 -13.88 0.76 11.63
C ALA A 129 -15.40 0.54 11.78
N ASN A 130 -16.14 0.64 10.67
CA ASN A 130 -17.60 0.44 10.64
C ASN A 130 -18.03 -0.89 9.98
N MET A 131 -17.08 -1.74 9.59
CA MET A 131 -17.39 -3.07 9.06
C MET A 131 -17.75 -4.04 10.19
N SER A 132 -18.81 -4.81 9.99
CA SER A 132 -19.19 -5.91 10.88
C SER A 132 -18.27 -7.12 10.70
N ALA A 133 -18.35 -8.09 11.62
CA ALA A 133 -17.63 -9.35 11.49
C ALA A 133 -18.00 -10.08 10.18
N ASP A 134 -19.29 -10.05 9.81
CA ASP A 134 -19.79 -10.71 8.60
C ASP A 134 -19.28 -10.04 7.31
N ASP A 135 -19.03 -8.73 7.34
CA ASP A 135 -18.47 -8.02 6.18
C ASP A 135 -17.05 -8.52 5.83
N PHE A 136 -16.27 -8.98 6.83
CA PHE A 136 -14.94 -9.55 6.59
C PHE A 136 -14.96 -10.97 6.04
N GLU A 137 -16.11 -11.65 6.06
CA GLU A 137 -16.28 -13.01 5.52
C GLU A 137 -16.83 -13.00 4.07
N ARG A 138 -17.15 -11.83 3.52
CA ARG A 138 -17.65 -11.67 2.14
C ARG A 138 -16.60 -12.11 1.12
N ARG A 139 -17.07 -12.74 0.03
CA ARG A 139 -16.24 -13.29 -1.05
C ARG A 139 -16.68 -12.76 -2.40
#